data_95cda811198a5897054687b6a79498d6
#
_entry.id   95cda811198a5897054687b6a79498d6
#
_cell.length_a   1.000
_cell.length_b   1.000
_cell.length_c   1.000
_cell.angle_alpha   90.00
_cell.angle_beta   90.00
_cell.angle_gamma   90.00
#
_symmetry.space_group_name_H-M   'P 1'
#
loop_
_entity.id
_entity.type
_entity.pdbx_description
1 polymer ?
#
loop_
_entity_poly.entity_id
_entity_poly.type
_entity_poly.pdbx_seq_one_letter_code
_entity_poly.pdbx_strand_id
1 'polypeptide(L)'
;MSATGLALLIGCLTTVPAGSAGSDESWKLPLATKENALEENILKYHNILGLYPSMVEVPEDEGPIDITTANPFADIQHAVCWTSNYLAGASYRYAFLKMTGAPKDLVETARKRADEIFEAVYRCQLVTGKRGLQARGYFLGRGETYAERFASGKLPHWHQGEVNGQAFRWVGDPSHHNYSDAIHGLGQYYDLAAEGLQKDRCREAIDSLVGYWVDNDLTIIGDLGDPVPILGLTDGKTLNTRVMMAIAGAKVAHHATGLEKYKAVYDRLVEQYRVRGLESFQTGKDFDDAEHVFCHLENLFRIERDPELLAGYRAVADGLWANHKNDAQSLFTYIYMSIAPETADTEDGKRALAQALYSLQTWPTDMTIRPRMNSLRRDLKPPYPVYAAAWDNEYIWKGSLLQPDGWLSRIVVDVAAPSEDPMVLYAVDEVGDIYKSRDGAATRDGWRPLDAHPPGHVRAIDAGPRVRMVYAACDDGFHMSATGGATWRRMPVPTRARPTDILLDPENPCVLYAVAEDGVWRSADFGEKFIGEKWECLTGALPGARRSAFAVGPGTSGRVYAVLD
;
A
#
# COMPACT_ATOMS: atom_id res chain seq x y z
N MET A 1 29.01 0.79 -10.85
CA MET A 1 28.18 0.71 -9.64
C MET A 1 29.10 0.85 -8.44
N SER A 2 29.04 1.95 -7.70
CA SER A 2 29.85 2.11 -6.51
C SER A 2 29.19 1.34 -5.36
N ALA A 3 29.99 0.61 -4.61
CA ALA A 3 29.59 -0.25 -3.50
C ALA A 3 28.93 0.47 -2.30
N THR A 4 28.75 1.78 -2.40
CA THR A 4 28.36 2.64 -1.27
C THR A 4 26.84 2.70 -1.02
N GLY A 5 26.01 2.39 -2.00
CA GLY A 5 24.55 2.46 -1.85
C GLY A 5 23.91 1.28 -1.12
N LEU A 6 24.59 0.13 -1.09
CA LEU A 6 24.02 -1.11 -0.51
C LEU A 6 24.57 -1.44 0.89
N ALA A 7 25.61 -0.75 1.34
CA ALA A 7 26.31 -1.07 2.60
C ALA A 7 25.60 -0.54 3.88
N LEU A 8 24.52 0.21 3.76
CA LEU A 8 23.81 0.80 4.91
C LEU A 8 22.80 -0.14 5.58
N LEU A 9 22.60 -1.35 5.05
CA LEU A 9 21.52 -2.23 5.53
C LEU A 9 21.95 -3.35 6.49
N ILE A 10 23.24 -3.64 6.68
CA ILE A 10 23.63 -4.77 7.55
C ILE A 10 24.90 -4.46 8.36
N GLY A 11 24.70 -3.98 9.54
CA GLY A 11 25.67 -4.04 10.64
C GLY A 11 25.14 -4.93 11.75
N CYS A 12 25.84 -6.02 12.04
CA CYS A 12 25.68 -6.95 13.16
C CYS A 12 24.65 -8.06 13.05
N LEU A 13 25.12 -9.22 12.58
CA LEU A 13 24.57 -10.53 12.90
C LEU A 13 25.01 -10.93 14.32
N THR A 14 24.13 -10.79 15.30
CA THR A 14 24.20 -11.55 16.56
C THR A 14 22.88 -12.25 16.77
N THR A 15 22.91 -13.58 16.89
CA THR A 15 21.76 -14.41 17.19
C THR A 15 21.19 -14.07 18.57
N VAL A 16 19.94 -13.61 18.62
CA VAL A 16 19.18 -13.43 19.85
C VAL A 16 18.01 -14.42 19.82
N PRO A 17 17.75 -15.17 20.90
CA PRO A 17 16.66 -16.15 20.94
C PRO A 17 15.28 -15.49 20.93
N ALA A 18 14.32 -16.13 20.25
CA ALA A 18 12.93 -15.74 20.18
C ALA A 18 12.31 -15.66 21.59
N GLY A 19 11.82 -14.52 21.96
CA GLY A 19 11.15 -14.25 23.24
C GLY A 19 9.65 -14.03 23.07
N SER A 20 8.91 -14.55 24.00
CA SER A 20 7.46 -14.67 24.17
C SER A 20 6.60 -13.43 23.89
N ALA A 21 5.36 -13.68 23.46
CA ALA A 21 4.30 -12.71 23.23
C ALA A 21 3.99 -11.84 24.45
N GLY A 22 4.52 -10.64 24.46
CA GLY A 22 4.08 -9.51 25.26
C GLY A 22 3.96 -8.32 24.33
N SER A 23 3.15 -7.33 24.62
CA SER A 23 2.83 -6.13 23.81
C SER A 23 3.79 -5.90 22.65
N ASP A 24 3.28 -5.84 21.41
CA ASP A 24 4.12 -5.73 20.22
C ASP A 24 5.04 -4.49 20.29
N GLU A 25 6.22 -4.67 20.84
CA GLU A 25 7.31 -3.68 20.84
C GLU A 25 8.32 -3.96 19.72
N SER A 26 7.95 -4.75 18.74
CA SER A 26 8.83 -5.16 17.63
C SER A 26 9.44 -3.97 16.88
N TRP A 27 8.78 -2.82 16.87
CA TRP A 27 9.29 -1.58 16.31
C TRP A 27 10.58 -1.08 16.97
N LYS A 28 10.91 -1.57 18.16
CA LYS A 28 12.17 -1.25 18.88
C LYS A 28 13.33 -2.18 18.49
N LEU A 29 13.03 -3.29 17.80
CA LEU A 29 14.06 -4.27 17.45
C LEU A 29 14.99 -3.76 16.35
N PRO A 30 16.29 -4.16 16.36
CA PRO A 30 17.17 -3.94 15.22
C PRO A 30 16.60 -4.52 13.92
N LEU A 31 16.87 -3.89 12.78
CA LEU A 31 16.32 -4.32 11.49
C LEU A 31 16.63 -5.78 11.14
N ALA A 32 17.84 -6.27 11.43
CA ALA A 32 18.19 -7.66 11.19
C ALA A 32 17.35 -8.65 12.02
N THR A 33 17.06 -8.30 13.27
CA THR A 33 16.17 -9.10 14.13
C THR A 33 14.74 -9.08 13.61
N LYS A 34 14.27 -7.91 13.16
CA LYS A 34 12.95 -7.77 12.55
C LYS A 34 12.82 -8.55 11.25
N GLU A 35 13.82 -8.47 10.39
CA GLU A 35 13.87 -9.22 9.14
C GLU A 35 13.73 -10.72 9.40
N ASN A 36 14.50 -11.27 10.34
CA ASN A 36 14.41 -12.68 10.69
C ASN A 36 13.02 -13.05 11.25
N ALA A 37 12.44 -12.23 12.12
CA ALA A 37 11.11 -12.49 12.67
C ALA A 37 10.01 -12.44 11.60
N LEU A 38 10.11 -11.50 10.66
CA LEU A 38 9.19 -11.42 9.51
C LEU A 38 9.36 -12.61 8.57
N GLU A 39 10.60 -13.02 8.26
CA GLU A 39 10.90 -14.18 7.43
C GLU A 39 10.35 -15.47 8.08
N GLU A 40 10.57 -15.69 9.38
CA GLU A 40 10.02 -16.82 10.11
C GLU A 40 8.49 -16.86 10.05
N ASN A 41 7.85 -15.73 10.23
CA ASN A 41 6.39 -15.59 10.16
C ASN A 41 5.84 -15.87 8.74
N ILE A 42 6.47 -15.29 7.72
CA ILE A 42 6.14 -15.53 6.31
C ILE A 42 6.28 -17.02 5.98
N LEU A 43 7.36 -17.66 6.41
CA LEU A 43 7.59 -19.08 6.16
C LEU A 43 6.61 -19.98 6.89
N LYS A 44 6.24 -19.62 8.11
CA LYS A 44 5.32 -20.41 8.94
C LYS A 44 3.88 -20.38 8.41
N TYR A 45 3.40 -19.19 8.02
CA TYR A 45 1.97 -19.01 7.72
C TYR A 45 1.68 -18.73 6.25
N HIS A 46 2.54 -17.98 5.55
CA HIS A 46 2.26 -17.55 4.17
C HIS A 46 2.85 -18.49 3.11
N ASN A 47 3.71 -19.44 3.48
CA ASN A 47 4.25 -20.39 2.51
C ASN A 47 3.24 -21.49 2.19
N ILE A 48 2.44 -21.29 1.17
CA ILE A 48 1.45 -22.25 0.71
C ILE A 48 1.90 -22.86 -0.62
N LEU A 49 2.53 -24.02 -0.54
CA LEU A 49 3.11 -24.70 -1.72
C LEU A 49 4.12 -23.83 -2.49
N GLY A 50 4.81 -22.93 -1.78
CA GLY A 50 5.77 -21.98 -2.36
C GLY A 50 5.14 -20.67 -2.83
N LEU A 51 3.80 -20.52 -2.83
CA LEU A 51 3.15 -19.22 -2.97
C LEU A 51 3.15 -18.48 -1.63
N TYR A 52 3.25 -17.16 -1.72
CA TYR A 52 3.26 -16.25 -0.57
C TYR A 52 2.14 -15.20 -0.73
N PRO A 53 0.89 -15.58 -0.45
CA PRO A 53 -0.23 -14.66 -0.52
C PRO A 53 -0.11 -13.56 0.53
N SER A 54 -0.74 -12.43 0.28
CA SER A 54 -0.76 -11.31 1.22
C SER A 54 -1.46 -11.64 2.53
N MET A 55 -2.54 -12.39 2.46
CA MET A 55 -3.36 -12.77 3.61
C MET A 55 -3.64 -14.27 3.62
N VAL A 56 -3.58 -14.85 4.81
CA VAL A 56 -3.92 -16.25 5.07
C VAL A 56 -4.81 -16.34 6.30
N GLU A 57 -5.66 -17.35 6.36
CA GLU A 57 -6.40 -17.68 7.56
C GLU A 57 -5.56 -18.62 8.43
N VAL A 58 -5.16 -18.13 9.59
CA VAL A 58 -4.40 -18.92 10.56
C VAL A 58 -5.38 -19.64 11.49
N PRO A 59 -5.21 -20.94 11.75
CA PRO A 59 -6.01 -21.67 12.73
C PRO A 59 -5.95 -21.02 14.13
N GLU A 60 -7.03 -21.11 14.90
CA GLU A 60 -7.12 -20.52 16.26
C GLU A 60 -6.04 -21.04 17.22
N ASP A 61 -5.58 -22.28 17.05
CA ASP A 61 -4.50 -22.89 17.82
C ASP A 61 -3.09 -22.54 17.29
N GLU A 62 -3.02 -21.63 16.31
CA GLU A 62 -1.78 -21.26 15.61
C GLU A 62 -1.01 -22.46 15.01
N GLY A 63 -1.72 -23.55 14.77
CA GLY A 63 -1.19 -24.75 14.13
C GLY A 63 -0.87 -24.56 12.65
N PRO A 64 -0.34 -25.61 12.00
CA PRO A 64 -0.07 -25.55 10.56
C PRO A 64 -1.37 -25.42 9.76
N ILE A 65 -1.32 -24.63 8.68
CA ILE A 65 -2.45 -24.49 7.76
C ILE A 65 -2.65 -25.81 6.99
N ASP A 66 -3.88 -26.33 7.00
CA ASP A 66 -4.25 -27.49 6.20
C ASP A 66 -4.50 -27.09 4.74
N ILE A 67 -3.50 -27.35 3.90
CA ILE A 67 -3.55 -27.06 2.47
C ILE A 67 -4.30 -28.13 1.66
N THR A 68 -4.78 -29.19 2.28
CA THR A 68 -5.40 -30.34 1.58
C THR A 68 -6.92 -30.33 1.64
N THR A 69 -7.51 -29.79 2.70
CA THR A 69 -8.96 -29.85 2.97
C THR A 69 -9.64 -28.48 2.88
N ALA A 70 -8.90 -27.40 3.01
CA ALA A 70 -9.42 -26.03 2.97
C ALA A 70 -8.61 -25.15 2.01
N ASN A 71 -9.21 -24.06 1.59
CA ASN A 71 -8.47 -22.99 0.94
C ASN A 71 -7.88 -22.07 2.00
N PRO A 72 -6.55 -22.06 2.18
CA PRO A 72 -5.89 -21.27 3.21
C PRO A 72 -5.78 -19.79 2.86
N PHE A 73 -6.09 -19.41 1.60
CA PHE A 73 -5.93 -18.04 1.16
C PHE A 73 -7.11 -17.18 1.59
N ALA A 74 -6.83 -16.07 2.26
CA ALA A 74 -7.79 -14.99 2.39
C ALA A 74 -7.85 -14.15 1.11
N ASP A 75 -6.71 -14.01 0.40
CA ASP A 75 -6.64 -13.37 -0.92
C ASP A 75 -5.75 -14.17 -1.89
N ILE A 76 -6.38 -15.03 -2.71
CA ILE A 76 -5.68 -15.79 -3.75
C ILE A 76 -5.51 -14.99 -5.05
N GLN A 77 -6.28 -13.93 -5.26
CA GLN A 77 -6.32 -13.22 -6.54
C GLN A 77 -5.01 -12.52 -6.87
N HIS A 78 -4.22 -12.17 -5.85
CA HIS A 78 -2.92 -11.54 -5.98
C HIS A 78 -1.76 -12.42 -5.48
N ALA A 79 -1.99 -13.72 -5.25
CA ALA A 79 -0.95 -14.59 -4.69
C ALA A 79 0.31 -14.62 -5.56
N VAL A 80 0.19 -14.67 -6.89
CA VAL A 80 1.34 -14.63 -7.79
C VAL A 80 2.07 -13.29 -7.76
N CYS A 81 1.34 -12.16 -7.56
CA CYS A 81 1.94 -10.82 -7.45
C CYS A 81 2.88 -10.76 -6.25
N TRP A 82 2.35 -11.05 -5.07
CA TRP A 82 3.12 -11.03 -3.82
C TRP A 82 4.31 -11.99 -3.85
N THR A 83 4.09 -13.20 -4.39
CA THR A 83 5.16 -14.20 -4.55
C THR A 83 6.25 -13.69 -5.49
N SER A 84 5.90 -12.99 -6.56
CA SER A 84 6.87 -12.44 -7.51
C SER A 84 7.68 -11.29 -6.91
N ASN A 85 7.06 -10.43 -6.12
CA ASN A 85 7.76 -9.37 -5.40
C ASN A 85 8.68 -9.97 -4.31
N TYR A 86 8.25 -11.04 -3.64
CA TYR A 86 9.10 -11.77 -2.70
C TYR A 86 10.27 -12.47 -3.41
N LEU A 87 10.07 -12.98 -4.64
CA LEU A 87 11.16 -13.53 -5.48
C LEU A 87 12.24 -12.47 -5.76
N ALA A 88 11.84 -11.23 -6.09
CA ALA A 88 12.78 -10.13 -6.26
C ALA A 88 13.56 -9.87 -4.96
N GLY A 89 12.88 -9.76 -3.82
CA GLY A 89 13.50 -9.58 -2.51
C GLY A 89 14.49 -10.70 -2.15
N ALA A 90 14.11 -11.96 -2.36
CA ALA A 90 14.98 -13.12 -2.14
C ALA A 90 16.22 -13.10 -3.05
N SER A 91 16.04 -12.65 -4.30
CA SER A 91 17.15 -12.51 -5.26
C SER A 91 18.14 -11.42 -4.84
N TYR A 92 17.65 -10.29 -4.33
CA TYR A 92 18.50 -9.24 -3.74
C TYR A 92 19.26 -9.75 -2.52
N ARG A 93 18.58 -10.47 -1.63
CA ARG A 93 19.22 -11.04 -0.44
C ARG A 93 20.39 -11.96 -0.84
N TYR A 94 20.17 -12.88 -1.77
CA TYR A 94 21.23 -13.74 -2.29
C TYR A 94 22.41 -12.95 -2.87
N ALA A 95 22.11 -12.00 -3.78
CA ALA A 95 23.12 -11.19 -4.43
C ALA A 95 23.95 -10.38 -3.43
N PHE A 96 23.29 -9.80 -2.43
CA PHE A 96 23.93 -9.04 -1.37
C PHE A 96 24.84 -9.91 -0.51
N LEU A 97 24.35 -11.04 -0.02
CA LEU A 97 25.16 -11.97 0.80
C LEU A 97 26.39 -12.48 0.04
N LYS A 98 26.21 -12.80 -1.25
CA LYS A 98 27.31 -13.22 -2.13
C LYS A 98 28.34 -12.11 -2.34
N MET A 99 27.87 -10.89 -2.59
CA MET A 99 28.71 -9.71 -2.84
C MET A 99 29.49 -9.27 -1.60
N THR A 100 28.91 -9.39 -0.42
CA THR A 100 29.54 -9.01 0.85
C THR A 100 30.43 -10.10 1.46
N GLY A 101 30.50 -11.27 0.82
CA GLY A 101 31.33 -12.38 1.32
C GLY A 101 30.77 -13.03 2.59
N ALA A 102 29.44 -13.07 2.72
CA ALA A 102 28.77 -13.73 3.84
C ALA A 102 29.14 -15.24 3.93
N PRO A 103 28.92 -15.90 5.07
CA PRO A 103 29.14 -17.35 5.22
C PRO A 103 28.45 -18.15 4.10
N LYS A 104 29.17 -19.17 3.59
CA LYS A 104 28.69 -19.93 2.43
C LYS A 104 27.35 -20.62 2.63
N ASP A 105 27.07 -21.08 3.82
CA ASP A 105 25.79 -21.68 4.21
C ASP A 105 24.63 -20.68 4.14
N LEU A 106 24.84 -19.43 4.54
CA LEU A 106 23.85 -18.37 4.39
C LEU A 106 23.60 -18.01 2.92
N VAL A 107 24.67 -17.90 2.13
CA VAL A 107 24.55 -17.63 0.69
C VAL A 107 23.80 -18.76 -0.02
N GLU A 108 24.11 -20.01 0.28
CA GLU A 108 23.45 -21.17 -0.31
C GLU A 108 21.97 -21.27 0.12
N THR A 109 21.67 -20.98 1.40
CA THR A 109 20.29 -20.93 1.91
C THR A 109 19.48 -19.87 1.20
N ALA A 110 20.04 -18.66 1.01
CA ALA A 110 19.36 -17.59 0.29
C ALA A 110 19.13 -17.94 -1.19
N ARG A 111 20.09 -18.58 -1.86
CA ARG A 111 19.93 -19.06 -3.24
C ARG A 111 18.80 -20.09 -3.34
N LYS A 112 18.83 -21.10 -2.48
CA LYS A 112 17.81 -22.14 -2.45
C LYS A 112 16.40 -21.55 -2.22
N ARG A 113 16.30 -20.55 -1.36
CA ARG A 113 15.04 -19.83 -1.13
C ARG A 113 14.54 -19.14 -2.40
N ALA A 114 15.41 -18.42 -3.10
CA ALA A 114 15.05 -17.78 -4.36
C ALA A 114 14.63 -18.82 -5.43
N ASP A 115 15.33 -19.97 -5.51
CA ASP A 115 14.97 -21.06 -6.41
C ASP A 115 13.57 -21.65 -6.08
N GLU A 116 13.25 -21.86 -4.80
CA GLU A 116 11.95 -22.37 -4.35
C GLU A 116 10.80 -21.42 -4.70
N ILE A 117 11.00 -20.11 -4.49
CA ILE A 117 10.00 -19.09 -4.83
C ILE A 117 9.80 -19.00 -6.34
N PHE A 118 10.89 -19.04 -7.12
CA PHE A 118 10.83 -19.07 -8.58
C PHE A 118 9.97 -20.24 -9.08
N GLU A 119 10.17 -21.45 -8.53
CA GLU A 119 9.39 -22.62 -8.92
C GLU A 119 7.88 -22.42 -8.68
N ALA A 120 7.51 -21.69 -7.64
CA ALA A 120 6.10 -21.38 -7.37
C ALA A 120 5.53 -20.34 -8.34
N VAL A 121 6.29 -19.30 -8.68
CA VAL A 121 5.88 -18.30 -9.69
C VAL A 121 5.72 -18.99 -11.06
N TYR A 122 6.67 -19.83 -11.45
CA TYR A 122 6.60 -20.55 -12.71
C TYR A 122 5.46 -21.58 -12.74
N ARG A 123 5.17 -22.22 -11.61
CA ARG A 123 4.02 -23.13 -11.49
C ARG A 123 2.69 -22.45 -11.76
N CYS A 124 2.53 -21.14 -11.48
CA CYS A 124 1.34 -20.40 -11.87
C CYS A 124 1.11 -20.36 -13.39
N GLN A 125 2.16 -20.49 -14.20
CA GLN A 125 2.01 -20.67 -15.65
C GLN A 125 1.72 -22.13 -16.00
N LEU A 126 2.50 -23.06 -15.43
CA LEU A 126 2.42 -24.48 -15.77
C LEU A 126 1.08 -25.11 -15.43
N VAL A 127 0.47 -24.72 -14.31
CA VAL A 127 -0.80 -25.29 -13.82
C VAL A 127 -1.98 -25.02 -14.74
N THR A 128 -1.89 -24.00 -15.59
CA THR A 128 -2.94 -23.65 -16.56
C THR A 128 -3.00 -24.62 -17.75
N GLY A 129 -1.92 -25.36 -18.00
CA GLY A 129 -1.76 -26.20 -19.20
C GLY A 129 -1.68 -25.40 -20.50
N LYS A 130 -1.70 -24.06 -20.44
CA LYS A 130 -1.65 -23.16 -21.61
C LYS A 130 -0.42 -22.27 -21.48
N ARG A 131 0.49 -22.37 -22.48
CA ARG A 131 1.73 -21.60 -22.47
C ARG A 131 1.47 -20.11 -22.32
N GLY A 132 2.06 -19.51 -21.29
CA GLY A 132 2.03 -18.07 -21.02
C GLY A 132 0.77 -17.53 -20.36
N LEU A 133 -0.30 -18.33 -20.24
CA LEU A 133 -1.41 -17.97 -19.38
C LEU A 133 -0.98 -18.06 -17.93
N GLN A 134 -1.20 -16.98 -17.18
CA GLN A 134 -0.81 -16.85 -15.78
C GLN A 134 -2.00 -17.09 -14.86
N ALA A 135 -1.94 -18.12 -14.00
CA ALA A 135 -2.89 -18.27 -12.91
C ALA A 135 -2.61 -17.19 -11.83
N ARG A 136 -3.65 -16.69 -11.20
CA ARG A 136 -3.54 -15.78 -10.06
C ARG A 136 -2.93 -16.45 -8.81
N GLY A 137 -3.23 -17.75 -8.66
CA GLY A 137 -2.69 -18.63 -7.62
C GLY A 137 -3.23 -20.04 -7.80
N TYR A 138 -2.70 -20.98 -7.01
CA TYR A 138 -3.09 -22.40 -7.04
C TYR A 138 -3.05 -23.01 -5.63
N PHE A 139 -3.77 -24.13 -5.42
CA PHE A 139 -3.78 -24.89 -4.17
C PHE A 139 -4.26 -26.33 -4.37
N LEU A 140 -4.15 -27.17 -3.33
CA LEU A 140 -4.55 -28.58 -3.38
C LEU A 140 -5.96 -28.81 -2.85
N GLY A 141 -6.42 -28.02 -1.90
CA GLY A 141 -7.65 -28.24 -1.16
C GLY A 141 -8.94 -28.05 -1.95
N ARG A 142 -10.05 -28.39 -1.28
CA ARG A 142 -11.42 -28.21 -1.75
C ARG A 142 -12.16 -27.32 -0.77
N GLY A 143 -12.13 -26.09 -0.83
CA GLY A 143 -12.85 -25.19 0.08
C GLY A 143 -13.33 -23.97 -0.67
N GLU A 144 -14.10 -23.16 0.01
CA GLU A 144 -14.45 -21.84 -0.44
C GLU A 144 -13.30 -20.89 -0.14
N THR A 145 -12.96 -20.04 -1.11
CA THR A 145 -12.04 -18.93 -0.86
C THR A 145 -12.72 -17.89 0.01
N TYR A 146 -11.90 -17.03 0.61
CA TYR A 146 -12.41 -15.81 1.24
C TYR A 146 -13.28 -14.99 0.28
N ALA A 147 -12.86 -14.86 -0.97
CA ALA A 147 -13.61 -14.19 -2.02
C ALA A 147 -14.97 -14.87 -2.29
N GLU A 148 -15.08 -16.19 -2.24
CA GLU A 148 -16.35 -16.91 -2.39
C GLU A 148 -17.27 -16.68 -1.19
N ARG A 149 -16.74 -16.65 0.03
CA ARG A 149 -17.52 -16.39 1.26
C ARG A 149 -18.08 -14.97 1.32
N PHE A 150 -17.39 -14.01 0.77
CA PHE A 150 -17.73 -12.59 0.85
C PHE A 150 -18.03 -11.95 -0.51
N ALA A 151 -18.20 -12.74 -1.56
CA ALA A 151 -18.32 -12.24 -2.92
C ALA A 151 -19.56 -11.37 -3.14
N SER A 152 -19.30 -10.15 -3.48
CA SER A 152 -20.25 -9.25 -4.12
C SER A 152 -20.33 -9.54 -5.63
N GLY A 153 -20.81 -10.69 -6.03
CA GLY A 153 -21.33 -10.93 -7.37
C GLY A 153 -20.40 -11.43 -8.48
N LYS A 154 -19.08 -11.54 -8.31
CA LYS A 154 -18.19 -12.25 -9.26
C LYS A 154 -17.44 -13.36 -8.54
N LEU A 155 -17.79 -14.59 -8.83
CA LEU A 155 -17.02 -15.75 -8.38
C LEU A 155 -15.69 -15.81 -9.15
N PRO A 156 -14.57 -16.17 -8.51
CA PRO A 156 -13.31 -16.41 -9.21
C PRO A 156 -13.48 -17.55 -10.24
N HIS A 157 -12.78 -17.43 -11.37
CA HIS A 157 -12.76 -18.47 -12.40
C HIS A 157 -11.90 -19.64 -11.93
N TRP A 158 -12.53 -20.67 -11.38
CA TRP A 158 -11.88 -21.87 -10.88
C TRP A 158 -11.64 -22.89 -11.95
N HIS A 159 -10.40 -23.39 -12.01
CA HIS A 159 -9.99 -24.43 -12.93
C HIS A 159 -9.26 -25.55 -12.21
N GLN A 160 -9.13 -26.70 -12.90
CA GLN A 160 -8.28 -27.80 -12.52
C GLN A 160 -7.07 -27.85 -13.45
N GLY A 161 -5.90 -28.21 -12.92
CA GLY A 161 -4.67 -28.35 -13.65
C GLY A 161 -3.77 -29.39 -13.01
N GLU A 162 -2.71 -29.76 -13.70
CA GLU A 162 -1.75 -30.73 -13.23
C GLU A 162 -0.33 -30.29 -13.56
N VAL A 163 0.60 -30.46 -12.62
CA VAL A 163 2.02 -30.22 -12.82
C VAL A 163 2.78 -31.43 -12.25
N ASN A 164 3.58 -32.10 -13.07
CA ASN A 164 4.39 -33.28 -12.70
C ASN A 164 3.58 -34.38 -12.00
N GLY A 165 2.34 -34.65 -12.46
CA GLY A 165 1.46 -35.67 -11.88
C GLY A 165 0.71 -35.23 -10.61
N GLN A 166 0.95 -34.02 -10.11
CA GLN A 166 0.21 -33.45 -9.00
C GLN A 166 -0.95 -32.60 -9.51
N ALA A 167 -2.15 -32.93 -9.08
CA ALA A 167 -3.36 -32.15 -9.38
C ALA A 167 -3.46 -30.91 -8.50
N PHE A 168 -3.91 -29.81 -9.08
CA PHE A 168 -4.14 -28.53 -8.44
C PHE A 168 -5.50 -27.95 -8.83
N ARG A 169 -6.03 -27.08 -7.98
CA ARG A 169 -6.99 -26.06 -8.38
C ARG A 169 -6.25 -24.74 -8.60
N TRP A 170 -6.70 -23.94 -9.56
CA TRP A 170 -6.11 -22.63 -9.80
C TRP A 170 -7.17 -21.59 -10.18
N VAL A 171 -6.85 -20.32 -9.97
CA VAL A 171 -7.73 -19.18 -10.27
C VAL A 171 -7.29 -18.51 -11.55
N GLY A 172 -8.25 -18.37 -12.45
CA GLY A 172 -8.13 -17.64 -13.71
C GLY A 172 -8.39 -16.14 -13.60
N ASP A 173 -8.93 -15.54 -14.67
CA ASP A 173 -9.19 -14.10 -14.80
C ASP A 173 -7.92 -13.25 -14.57
N PRO A 174 -6.80 -13.53 -15.27
CA PRO A 174 -5.55 -12.83 -15.03
C PRO A 174 -5.66 -11.36 -15.40
N SER A 175 -5.14 -10.49 -14.53
CA SER A 175 -5.02 -9.07 -14.80
C SER A 175 -3.61 -8.72 -15.28
N HIS A 176 -3.44 -7.50 -15.81
CA HIS A 176 -2.11 -6.99 -16.16
C HIS A 176 -1.18 -6.91 -14.93
N HIS A 177 -1.68 -6.72 -13.71
CA HIS A 177 -0.88 -6.73 -12.48
C HIS A 177 -0.19 -8.09 -12.26
N ASN A 178 -0.92 -9.20 -12.49
CA ASN A 178 -0.33 -10.54 -12.36
C ASN A 178 0.86 -10.75 -13.29
N TYR A 179 0.81 -10.20 -14.50
CA TYR A 179 1.93 -10.22 -15.45
C TYR A 179 3.04 -9.22 -15.07
N SER A 180 2.66 -8.04 -14.63
CA SER A 180 3.57 -6.96 -14.22
C SER A 180 4.55 -7.43 -13.15
N ASP A 181 4.04 -7.93 -12.04
CA ASP A 181 4.85 -8.39 -10.92
C ASP A 181 5.67 -9.64 -11.27
N ALA A 182 5.08 -10.55 -12.07
CA ALA A 182 5.82 -11.71 -12.53
C ALA A 182 7.02 -11.31 -13.43
N ILE A 183 6.87 -10.33 -14.31
CA ILE A 183 7.98 -9.79 -15.12
C ILE A 183 9.06 -9.18 -14.21
N HIS A 184 8.66 -8.44 -13.17
CA HIS A 184 9.60 -7.87 -12.21
C HIS A 184 10.38 -8.97 -11.49
N GLY A 185 9.69 -9.88 -10.82
CA GLY A 185 10.34 -10.94 -10.02
C GLY A 185 11.22 -11.86 -10.86
N LEU A 186 10.74 -12.30 -12.04
CA LEU A 186 11.50 -13.15 -12.95
C LEU A 186 12.75 -12.44 -13.51
N GLY A 187 12.64 -11.14 -13.85
CA GLY A 187 13.77 -10.35 -14.34
C GLY A 187 14.86 -10.20 -13.28
N GLN A 188 14.48 -9.91 -12.03
CA GLN A 188 15.43 -9.80 -10.92
C GLN A 188 16.09 -11.17 -10.61
N TYR A 189 15.29 -12.24 -10.55
CA TYR A 189 15.81 -13.57 -10.31
C TYR A 189 16.78 -14.03 -11.41
N TYR A 190 16.42 -13.82 -12.68
CA TYR A 190 17.26 -14.21 -13.84
C TYR A 190 18.67 -13.61 -13.75
N ASP A 191 18.77 -12.34 -13.36
CA ASP A 191 20.05 -11.65 -13.32
C ASP A 191 20.84 -11.84 -12.02
N LEU A 192 20.14 -11.98 -10.91
CA LEU A 192 20.78 -11.91 -9.59
C LEU A 192 21.00 -13.27 -8.93
N ALA A 193 20.07 -14.22 -9.13
CA ALA A 193 20.10 -15.46 -8.35
C ALA A 193 20.07 -16.73 -9.20
N ALA A 194 19.50 -16.70 -10.40
CA ALA A 194 19.37 -17.87 -11.24
C ALA A 194 20.72 -18.35 -11.79
N GLU A 195 21.04 -19.62 -11.56
CA GLU A 195 22.26 -20.28 -12.07
C GLU A 195 21.93 -21.61 -12.72
N GLY A 196 22.75 -22.05 -13.71
CA GLY A 196 22.64 -23.35 -14.37
C GLY A 196 21.22 -23.63 -14.90
N LEU A 197 20.67 -24.79 -14.55
CA LEU A 197 19.35 -25.22 -15.00
C LEU A 197 18.24 -24.22 -14.62
N GLN A 198 18.32 -23.64 -13.44
CA GLN A 198 17.31 -22.67 -13.00
C GLN A 198 17.30 -21.40 -13.86
N LYS A 199 18.47 -20.98 -14.35
CA LYS A 199 18.54 -19.86 -15.30
C LYS A 199 17.88 -20.18 -16.64
N ASP A 200 18.04 -21.40 -17.14
CA ASP A 200 17.40 -21.85 -18.37
C ASP A 200 15.86 -21.93 -18.19
N ARG A 201 15.40 -22.46 -17.06
CA ARG A 201 13.97 -22.50 -16.71
C ARG A 201 13.37 -21.11 -16.53
N CYS A 202 14.12 -20.19 -15.92
CA CYS A 202 13.66 -18.79 -15.80
C CYS A 202 13.55 -18.11 -17.16
N ARG A 203 14.51 -18.36 -18.07
CA ARG A 203 14.41 -17.91 -19.47
C ARG A 203 13.16 -18.42 -20.15
N GLU A 204 12.85 -19.72 -19.97
CA GLU A 204 11.63 -20.31 -20.50
C GLU A 204 10.36 -19.68 -19.91
N ALA A 205 10.33 -19.44 -18.59
CA ALA A 205 9.21 -18.78 -17.92
C ALA A 205 8.98 -17.35 -18.45
N ILE A 206 10.05 -16.59 -18.66
CA ILE A 206 9.99 -15.23 -19.23
C ILE A 206 9.51 -15.29 -20.69
N ASP A 207 10.06 -16.18 -21.51
CA ASP A 207 9.65 -16.37 -22.92
C ASP A 207 8.19 -16.81 -23.03
N SER A 208 7.76 -17.69 -22.14
CA SER A 208 6.36 -18.11 -22.06
C SER A 208 5.45 -16.95 -21.72
N LEU A 209 5.75 -16.21 -20.64
CA LEU A 209 4.90 -15.16 -20.12
C LEU A 209 4.79 -13.97 -21.08
N VAL A 210 5.94 -13.44 -21.51
CA VAL A 210 5.99 -12.26 -22.39
C VAL A 210 5.62 -12.62 -23.81
N GLY A 211 6.06 -13.78 -24.31
CA GLY A 211 5.71 -14.28 -25.63
C GLY A 211 4.22 -14.42 -25.82
N TYR A 212 3.50 -14.80 -24.77
CA TYR A 212 2.06 -14.97 -24.83
C TYR A 212 1.32 -13.72 -25.32
N TRP A 213 1.54 -12.58 -24.69
CA TRP A 213 0.87 -11.36 -25.11
C TRP A 213 1.55 -10.67 -26.32
N VAL A 214 2.86 -10.89 -26.55
CA VAL A 214 3.52 -10.41 -27.77
C VAL A 214 2.97 -11.11 -29.01
N ASP A 215 2.82 -12.44 -28.97
CA ASP A 215 2.31 -13.23 -30.08
C ASP A 215 0.79 -13.03 -30.31
N ASN A 216 0.08 -12.43 -29.33
CA ASN A 216 -1.32 -12.02 -29.41
C ASN A 216 -1.50 -10.49 -29.56
N ASP A 217 -0.60 -9.83 -30.24
CA ASP A 217 -0.63 -8.37 -30.51
C ASP A 217 -0.84 -7.53 -29.23
N LEU A 218 0.02 -7.73 -28.25
CA LEU A 218 0.00 -7.07 -26.93
C LEU A 218 -1.33 -7.26 -26.19
N THR A 219 -1.92 -8.44 -26.31
CA THR A 219 -3.17 -8.78 -25.65
C THR A 219 -3.01 -10.06 -24.82
N ILE A 220 -3.37 -10.00 -23.57
CA ILE A 220 -3.52 -11.17 -22.71
C ILE A 220 -4.88 -11.79 -23.06
N ILE A 221 -4.90 -13.07 -23.48
CA ILE A 221 -6.13 -13.80 -23.66
C ILE A 221 -6.43 -14.55 -22.37
N GLY A 222 -7.49 -14.19 -21.69
CA GLY A 222 -7.90 -14.78 -20.41
C GLY A 222 -8.18 -16.28 -20.50
N ASP A 223 -8.44 -16.86 -19.37
CA ASP A 223 -8.72 -18.29 -19.21
C ASP A 223 -10.01 -18.73 -19.93
N LEU A 224 -11.00 -17.84 -20.03
CA LEU A 224 -12.26 -18.05 -20.77
C LEU A 224 -12.20 -17.57 -22.23
N GLY A 225 -11.04 -17.08 -22.70
CA GLY A 225 -10.86 -16.57 -24.05
C GLY A 225 -11.15 -15.07 -24.20
N ASP A 226 -11.46 -14.38 -23.12
CA ASP A 226 -11.67 -12.94 -23.07
C ASP A 226 -10.35 -12.19 -23.30
N PRO A 227 -10.32 -11.18 -24.17
CA PRO A 227 -9.12 -10.41 -24.42
C PRO A 227 -8.95 -9.29 -23.38
N VAL A 228 -7.74 -9.18 -22.83
CA VAL A 228 -7.28 -8.06 -21.99
C VAL A 228 -6.14 -7.34 -22.72
N PRO A 229 -6.44 -6.34 -23.57
CA PRO A 229 -5.42 -5.60 -24.29
C PRO A 229 -4.52 -4.84 -23.32
N ILE A 230 -3.21 -5.05 -23.39
CA ILE A 230 -2.24 -4.36 -22.52
C ILE A 230 -2.28 -2.86 -22.78
N LEU A 231 -2.37 -2.46 -24.04
CA LEU A 231 -2.42 -1.04 -24.44
C LEU A 231 -3.84 -0.49 -24.63
N GLY A 232 -4.88 -1.30 -24.37
CA GLY A 232 -6.26 -1.01 -24.79
C GLY A 232 -6.95 0.19 -24.14
N LEU A 233 -6.41 0.73 -23.03
CA LEU A 233 -6.92 1.92 -22.36
C LEU A 233 -5.99 3.13 -22.54
N THR A 234 -5.05 3.07 -23.49
CA THR A 234 -4.12 4.16 -23.76
C THR A 234 -4.61 4.96 -24.97
N ASP A 235 -4.29 6.25 -25.00
CA ASP A 235 -4.49 7.11 -26.16
C ASP A 235 -3.47 6.83 -27.30
N GLY A 236 -2.62 5.82 -27.12
CA GLY A 236 -1.52 5.46 -28.02
C GLY A 236 -0.34 6.44 -28.02
N LYS A 237 -0.33 7.43 -27.12
CA LYS A 237 0.68 8.50 -27.06
C LYS A 237 1.20 8.74 -25.64
N THR A 238 0.37 8.55 -24.64
CA THR A 238 0.71 8.82 -23.23
C THR A 238 1.35 7.60 -22.60
N LEU A 239 2.55 7.78 -22.07
CA LEU A 239 3.23 6.78 -21.26
C LEU A 239 2.47 6.59 -19.94
N ASN A 240 2.14 5.35 -19.58
CA ASN A 240 1.46 4.99 -18.36
C ASN A 240 1.93 3.62 -17.85
N THR A 241 1.39 3.14 -16.74
CA THR A 241 1.75 1.87 -16.08
C THR A 241 1.74 0.69 -17.04
N ARG A 242 0.71 0.54 -17.87
CA ARG A 242 0.58 -0.60 -18.80
C ARG A 242 1.60 -0.53 -19.94
N VAL A 243 1.87 0.68 -20.44
CA VAL A 243 2.92 0.90 -21.44
C VAL A 243 4.29 0.59 -20.85
N MET A 244 4.56 1.02 -19.61
CA MET A 244 5.81 0.70 -18.92
C MET A 244 5.98 -0.80 -18.70
N MET A 245 4.90 -1.52 -18.34
CA MET A 245 4.90 -2.98 -18.26
C MET A 245 5.29 -3.62 -19.61
N ALA A 246 4.68 -3.16 -20.70
CA ALA A 246 4.96 -3.72 -22.03
C ALA A 246 6.41 -3.45 -22.47
N ILE A 247 6.92 -2.24 -22.23
CA ILE A 247 8.31 -1.86 -22.50
C ILE A 247 9.28 -2.73 -21.68
N ALA A 248 9.07 -2.80 -20.36
CA ALA A 248 9.93 -3.57 -19.47
C ALA A 248 9.89 -5.06 -19.77
N GLY A 249 8.69 -5.62 -20.00
CA GLY A 249 8.52 -7.02 -20.35
C GLY A 249 9.24 -7.39 -21.64
N ALA A 250 9.08 -6.59 -22.71
CA ALA A 250 9.78 -6.82 -23.97
C ALA A 250 11.31 -6.72 -23.80
N LYS A 251 11.81 -5.75 -23.00
CA LYS A 251 13.24 -5.60 -22.72
C LYS A 251 13.79 -6.77 -21.91
N VAL A 252 13.11 -7.20 -20.86
CA VAL A 252 13.47 -8.36 -20.03
C VAL A 252 13.49 -9.64 -20.87
N ALA A 253 12.47 -9.85 -21.70
CA ALA A 253 12.40 -11.02 -22.55
C ALA A 253 13.52 -11.04 -23.61
N HIS A 254 13.80 -9.91 -24.27
CA HIS A 254 14.94 -9.81 -25.17
C HIS A 254 16.27 -10.08 -24.45
N HIS A 255 16.46 -9.50 -23.27
CA HIS A 255 17.68 -9.70 -22.46
C HIS A 255 17.89 -11.18 -22.09
N ALA A 256 16.82 -11.86 -21.67
CA ALA A 256 16.90 -13.25 -21.25
C ALA A 256 17.06 -14.24 -22.42
N THR A 257 16.40 -13.95 -23.57
CA THR A 257 16.26 -14.92 -24.68
C THR A 257 17.11 -14.61 -25.91
N GLY A 258 17.43 -13.32 -26.14
CA GLY A 258 18.07 -12.84 -27.36
C GLY A 258 17.14 -12.83 -28.60
N LEU A 259 15.83 -13.10 -28.45
CA LEU A 259 14.90 -13.20 -29.58
C LEU A 259 14.52 -11.82 -30.13
N GLU A 260 14.72 -11.62 -31.45
CA GLU A 260 14.48 -10.36 -32.12
C GLU A 260 13.01 -9.87 -32.05
N LYS A 261 12.04 -10.77 -31.92
CA LYS A 261 10.62 -10.37 -31.76
C LYS A 261 10.40 -9.45 -30.56
N TYR A 262 11.08 -9.69 -29.45
CA TYR A 262 11.00 -8.86 -28.26
C TYR A 262 11.69 -7.52 -28.43
N LYS A 263 12.86 -7.52 -29.09
CA LYS A 263 13.54 -6.28 -29.47
C LYS A 263 12.68 -5.40 -30.36
N ALA A 264 12.06 -5.96 -31.38
CA ALA A 264 11.19 -5.24 -32.29
C ALA A 264 9.99 -4.59 -31.57
N VAL A 265 9.39 -5.29 -30.61
CA VAL A 265 8.31 -4.74 -29.76
C VAL A 265 8.86 -3.62 -28.88
N TYR A 266 9.99 -3.83 -28.22
CA TYR A 266 10.64 -2.84 -27.40
C TYR A 266 10.94 -1.55 -28.17
N ASP A 267 11.65 -1.67 -29.30
CA ASP A 267 12.03 -0.52 -30.14
C ASP A 267 10.79 0.25 -30.63
N ARG A 268 9.75 -0.46 -31.06
CA ARG A 268 8.47 0.15 -31.47
C ARG A 268 7.84 0.95 -30.34
N LEU A 269 7.78 0.39 -29.13
CA LEU A 269 7.12 1.05 -28.00
C LEU A 269 7.90 2.27 -27.50
N VAL A 270 9.22 2.18 -27.37
CA VAL A 270 10.04 3.34 -26.94
C VAL A 270 9.99 4.50 -27.94
N GLU A 271 9.85 4.20 -29.23
CA GLU A 271 9.67 5.21 -30.28
C GLU A 271 8.24 5.78 -30.25
N GLN A 272 7.22 4.93 -30.24
CA GLN A 272 5.81 5.33 -30.23
C GLN A 272 5.49 6.25 -29.06
N TYR A 273 5.98 5.93 -27.88
CA TYR A 273 5.73 6.69 -26.65
C TYR A 273 6.82 7.72 -26.35
N ARG A 274 7.73 7.93 -27.30
CA ARG A 274 8.78 8.99 -27.26
C ARG A 274 9.59 8.97 -25.96
N VAL A 275 10.00 7.78 -25.53
CA VAL A 275 10.82 7.63 -24.31
C VAL A 275 12.15 8.36 -24.50
N ARG A 276 12.75 8.33 -25.71
CA ARG A 276 13.87 9.20 -26.06
C ARG A 276 13.44 10.66 -26.07
N GLY A 277 14.16 11.49 -25.35
CA GLY A 277 13.85 12.91 -25.23
C GLY A 277 12.66 13.22 -24.33
N LEU A 278 12.21 12.28 -23.52
CA LEU A 278 11.23 12.55 -22.48
C LEU A 278 11.85 13.45 -21.41
N GLU A 279 11.33 14.67 -21.27
CA GLU A 279 11.86 15.66 -20.33
C GLU A 279 11.17 15.60 -18.97
N SER A 280 9.91 15.17 -18.93
CA SER A 280 9.15 15.05 -17.71
C SER A 280 8.06 14.00 -17.83
N PHE A 281 7.71 13.39 -16.71
CA PHE A 281 6.61 12.46 -16.59
C PHE A 281 5.68 12.94 -15.47
N GLN A 282 4.39 12.97 -15.76
CA GLN A 282 3.38 13.29 -14.76
C GLN A 282 2.45 12.10 -14.58
N THR A 283 2.28 11.69 -13.34
CA THR A 283 1.40 10.61 -12.96
C THR A 283 0.53 11.04 -11.78
N GLY A 284 -0.56 10.32 -11.54
CA GLY A 284 -1.34 10.44 -10.31
C GLY A 284 -0.56 9.98 -9.09
N LYS A 285 -1.12 10.20 -7.91
CA LYS A 285 -0.59 9.68 -6.64
C LYS A 285 -1.16 8.31 -6.31
N ASP A 286 -1.31 7.45 -7.31
CA ASP A 286 -1.75 6.08 -7.11
C ASP A 286 -0.56 5.20 -6.73
N PHE A 287 -0.62 4.58 -5.55
CA PHE A 287 0.47 3.73 -5.06
C PHE A 287 0.61 2.44 -5.84
N ASP A 288 -0.49 1.85 -6.26
CA ASP A 288 -0.51 0.61 -7.01
C ASP A 288 0.18 0.77 -8.36
N ASP A 289 -0.26 1.78 -9.12
CA ASP A 289 0.37 2.13 -10.38
C ASP A 289 1.83 2.55 -10.22
N ALA A 290 2.16 3.33 -9.18
CA ALA A 290 3.51 3.77 -8.91
C ALA A 290 4.46 2.60 -8.58
N GLU A 291 4.00 1.62 -7.79
CA GLU A 291 4.78 0.43 -7.46
C GLU A 291 5.18 -0.33 -8.72
N HIS A 292 4.22 -0.65 -9.58
CA HIS A 292 4.50 -1.36 -10.83
C HIS A 292 5.52 -0.61 -11.69
N VAL A 293 5.38 0.70 -11.82
CA VAL A 293 6.33 1.49 -12.63
C VAL A 293 7.72 1.53 -11.99
N PHE A 294 7.85 1.70 -10.67
CA PHE A 294 9.15 1.61 -9.98
C PHE A 294 9.81 0.24 -10.18
N CYS A 295 9.07 -0.84 -10.05
CA CYS A 295 9.56 -2.21 -10.28
C CYS A 295 10.03 -2.42 -11.74
N HIS A 296 9.31 -1.85 -12.71
CA HIS A 296 9.72 -1.91 -14.11
C HIS A 296 10.97 -1.07 -14.40
N LEU A 297 11.06 0.12 -13.80
CA LEU A 297 12.25 0.96 -13.92
C LEU A 297 13.48 0.25 -13.36
N GLU A 298 13.35 -0.48 -12.27
CA GLU A 298 14.46 -1.25 -11.69
C GLU A 298 15.02 -2.28 -12.68
N ASN A 299 14.14 -3.04 -13.38
CA ASN A 299 14.55 -3.93 -14.45
C ASN A 299 15.23 -3.16 -15.60
N LEU A 300 14.61 -2.06 -16.06
CA LEU A 300 15.11 -1.27 -17.18
C LEU A 300 16.50 -0.68 -16.90
N PHE A 301 16.71 -0.08 -15.73
CA PHE A 301 18.01 0.47 -15.35
C PHE A 301 19.10 -0.59 -15.18
N ARG A 302 18.72 -1.82 -14.87
CA ARG A 302 19.67 -2.95 -14.80
C ARG A 302 20.18 -3.34 -16.18
N ILE A 303 19.33 -3.39 -17.20
CA ILE A 303 19.63 -4.02 -18.50
C ILE A 303 19.75 -3.05 -19.66
N GLU A 304 19.24 -1.82 -19.56
CA GLU A 304 19.42 -0.80 -20.62
C GLU A 304 20.84 -0.24 -20.62
N ARG A 305 21.33 0.10 -21.82
CA ARG A 305 22.67 0.69 -22.02
C ARG A 305 22.64 1.94 -22.89
N ASP A 306 21.51 2.23 -23.52
CA ASP A 306 21.34 3.42 -24.32
C ASP A 306 21.15 4.64 -23.40
N PRO A 307 22.07 5.64 -23.44
CA PRO A 307 22.01 6.78 -22.53
C PRO A 307 20.78 7.66 -22.73
N GLU A 308 20.25 7.76 -23.94
CA GLU A 308 19.05 8.55 -24.21
C GLU A 308 17.80 7.89 -23.65
N LEU A 309 17.70 6.55 -23.73
CA LEU A 309 16.61 5.81 -23.09
C LEU A 309 16.72 5.84 -21.58
N LEU A 310 17.94 5.69 -21.02
CA LEU A 310 18.16 5.84 -19.58
C LEU A 310 17.76 7.23 -19.08
N ALA A 311 18.03 8.30 -19.85
CA ALA A 311 17.58 9.65 -19.52
C ALA A 311 16.03 9.76 -19.51
N GLY A 312 15.36 9.15 -20.50
CA GLY A 312 13.90 9.09 -20.54
C GLY A 312 13.30 8.32 -19.36
N TYR A 313 13.86 7.16 -19.03
CA TYR A 313 13.43 6.39 -17.83
C TYR A 313 13.72 7.14 -16.54
N ARG A 314 14.81 7.93 -16.51
CA ARG A 314 15.09 8.81 -15.38
C ARG A 314 14.02 9.88 -15.21
N ALA A 315 13.55 10.51 -16.31
CA ALA A 315 12.44 11.45 -16.24
C ALA A 315 11.15 10.82 -15.69
N VAL A 316 10.88 9.54 -16.01
CA VAL A 316 9.78 8.78 -15.40
C VAL A 316 10.00 8.61 -13.90
N ALA A 317 11.19 8.16 -13.50
CA ALA A 317 11.53 7.98 -12.08
C ALA A 317 11.43 9.29 -11.29
N ASP A 318 11.91 10.40 -11.85
CA ASP A 318 11.86 11.72 -11.23
C ASP A 318 10.42 12.22 -11.04
N GLY A 319 9.52 11.96 -12.01
CA GLY A 319 8.10 12.29 -11.91
C GLY A 319 7.40 11.51 -10.80
N LEU A 320 7.64 10.21 -10.69
CA LEU A 320 7.14 9.38 -9.59
C LEU A 320 7.70 9.84 -8.24
N TRP A 321 9.01 10.08 -8.18
CA TRP A 321 9.68 10.55 -6.97
C TRP A 321 9.13 11.88 -6.48
N ALA A 322 8.85 12.82 -7.37
CA ALA A 322 8.26 14.11 -7.00
C ALA A 322 6.93 13.94 -6.25
N ASN A 323 6.15 12.91 -6.60
CA ASN A 323 4.88 12.61 -5.94
C ASN A 323 5.04 11.86 -4.60
N HIS A 324 6.06 10.99 -4.49
CA HIS A 324 6.16 10.00 -3.41
C HIS A 324 7.33 10.21 -2.44
N LYS A 325 8.19 11.19 -2.63
CA LYS A 325 9.39 11.43 -1.80
C LYS A 325 9.12 11.72 -0.32
N ASN A 326 7.89 12.10 0.03
CA ASN A 326 7.49 12.41 1.39
C ASN A 326 6.60 11.31 2.03
N ASP A 327 6.39 10.21 1.31
CA ASP A 327 5.40 9.21 1.70
C ASP A 327 5.96 8.14 2.66
N ALA A 328 7.22 8.25 3.06
CA ALA A 328 7.93 7.25 3.87
C ALA A 328 7.91 5.82 3.26
N GLN A 329 7.61 5.72 1.94
CA GLN A 329 7.54 4.45 1.23
C GLN A 329 8.95 3.92 0.97
N SER A 330 9.33 2.88 1.71
CA SER A 330 10.70 2.35 1.69
C SER A 330 11.07 1.75 0.33
N LEU A 331 10.17 0.98 -0.29
CA LEU A 331 10.41 0.37 -1.61
C LEU A 331 10.71 1.44 -2.67
N PHE A 332 9.85 2.46 -2.79
CA PHE A 332 10.02 3.53 -3.77
C PHE A 332 11.30 4.33 -3.52
N THR A 333 11.57 4.63 -2.26
CA THR A 333 12.76 5.37 -1.86
C THR A 333 14.03 4.62 -2.25
N TYR A 334 14.13 3.34 -1.95
CA TYR A 334 15.34 2.56 -2.26
C TYR A 334 15.49 2.28 -3.75
N ILE A 335 14.40 1.99 -4.48
CA ILE A 335 14.47 1.85 -5.94
C ILE A 335 14.94 3.17 -6.56
N TYR A 336 14.33 4.30 -6.18
CA TYR A 336 14.73 5.60 -6.72
C TYR A 336 16.19 5.94 -6.41
N MET A 337 16.66 5.72 -5.19
CA MET A 337 18.06 5.95 -4.82
C MET A 337 19.05 5.03 -5.56
N SER A 338 18.61 3.85 -6.01
CA SER A 338 19.43 3.00 -6.87
C SER A 338 19.56 3.54 -8.30
N ILE A 339 18.53 4.23 -8.78
CA ILE A 339 18.47 4.89 -10.09
C ILE A 339 19.20 6.24 -10.07
N ALA A 340 19.06 6.98 -9.00
CA ALA A 340 19.47 8.37 -8.80
C ALA A 340 20.31 8.55 -7.52
N PRO A 341 21.47 7.87 -7.39
CA PRO A 341 22.22 7.82 -6.13
C PRO A 341 22.69 9.21 -5.65
N GLU A 342 22.89 10.16 -6.54
CA GLU A 342 23.25 11.55 -6.20
C GLU A 342 22.16 12.25 -5.38
N THR A 343 20.91 11.82 -5.48
CA THR A 343 19.80 12.38 -4.70
C THR A 343 19.96 12.10 -3.21
N ALA A 344 20.63 11.01 -2.83
CA ALA A 344 20.84 10.66 -1.42
C ALA A 344 21.59 11.73 -0.62
N ASP A 345 22.40 12.56 -1.28
CA ASP A 345 23.16 13.64 -0.65
C ASP A 345 22.36 14.95 -0.55
N THR A 346 21.21 15.05 -1.19
CA THR A 346 20.31 16.22 -1.09
C THR A 346 19.51 16.19 0.21
N GLU A 347 18.98 17.36 0.63
CA GLU A 347 18.14 17.43 1.84
C GLU A 347 16.85 16.59 1.71
N ASP A 348 16.22 16.60 0.52
CA ASP A 348 15.04 15.77 0.23
C ASP A 348 15.39 14.27 0.29
N GLY A 349 16.52 13.87 -0.28
CA GLY A 349 16.98 12.49 -0.27
C GLY A 349 17.32 11.99 1.14
N LYS A 350 18.04 12.78 1.92
CA LYS A 350 18.34 12.46 3.34
C LYS A 350 17.07 12.29 4.16
N ARG A 351 16.10 13.20 3.98
CA ARG A 351 14.81 13.11 4.67
C ARG A 351 14.05 11.85 4.25
N ALA A 352 13.95 11.56 2.96
CA ALA A 352 13.24 10.38 2.45
C ALA A 352 13.90 9.07 2.93
N LEU A 353 15.24 8.98 2.92
CA LEU A 353 15.96 7.82 3.46
C LEU A 353 15.73 7.64 4.96
N ALA A 354 15.73 8.73 5.74
CA ALA A 354 15.43 8.68 7.17
C ALA A 354 13.99 8.21 7.43
N GLN A 355 13.02 8.68 6.65
CA GLN A 355 11.62 8.25 6.73
C GLN A 355 11.44 6.79 6.32
N ALA A 356 12.09 6.35 5.24
CA ALA A 356 12.07 4.96 4.80
C ALA A 356 12.66 4.02 5.85
N LEU A 357 13.79 4.40 6.45
CA LEU A 357 14.41 3.66 7.54
C LEU A 357 13.49 3.59 8.77
N TYR A 358 12.90 4.71 9.16
CA TYR A 358 11.94 4.77 10.27
C TYR A 358 10.73 3.88 9.99
N SER A 359 10.20 3.90 8.77
CA SER A 359 9.09 3.01 8.36
C SER A 359 9.44 1.54 8.57
N LEU A 360 10.62 1.10 8.13
CA LEU A 360 11.09 -0.28 8.36
C LEU A 360 11.29 -0.60 9.84
N GLN A 361 11.88 0.34 10.60
CA GLN A 361 12.08 0.16 12.04
C GLN A 361 10.78 0.05 12.83
N THR A 362 9.74 0.72 12.37
CA THR A 362 8.44 0.74 13.05
C THR A 362 7.46 -0.31 12.53
N TRP A 363 7.79 -1.01 11.42
CA TRP A 363 6.97 -2.10 10.91
C TRP A 363 6.82 -3.20 11.97
N PRO A 364 5.61 -3.62 12.32
CA PRO A 364 5.40 -4.69 13.30
C PRO A 364 5.89 -6.04 12.77
N THR A 365 6.39 -6.89 13.65
CA THR A 365 6.76 -8.27 13.33
C THR A 365 5.62 -9.26 13.51
N ASP A 366 4.61 -8.87 14.25
CA ASP A 366 3.35 -9.58 14.36
C ASP A 366 2.49 -9.29 13.12
N MET A 367 2.39 -10.23 12.22
CA MET A 367 1.65 -10.09 10.95
C MET A 367 0.13 -10.32 11.10
N THR A 368 -0.40 -10.42 12.31
CA THR A 368 -1.83 -10.57 12.54
C THR A 368 -2.59 -9.32 12.08
N ILE A 369 -3.63 -9.50 11.26
CA ILE A 369 -4.52 -8.41 10.88
C ILE A 369 -5.24 -7.89 12.12
N ARG A 370 -5.16 -6.57 12.29
CA ARG A 370 -5.74 -5.88 13.44
C ARG A 370 -6.80 -4.88 12.99
N PRO A 371 -7.64 -4.43 13.91
CA PRO A 371 -8.56 -3.33 13.62
C PRO A 371 -7.82 -2.10 13.08
N ARG A 372 -8.44 -1.44 12.12
CA ARG A 372 -7.83 -0.32 11.40
C ARG A 372 -7.54 0.87 12.28
N MET A 373 -6.31 1.39 12.21
CA MET A 373 -5.97 2.69 12.79
C MET A 373 -6.67 3.84 12.09
N ASN A 374 -6.66 3.79 10.76
CA ASN A 374 -7.36 4.71 9.88
C ASN A 374 -8.84 4.36 9.71
N SER A 375 -9.38 3.44 10.51
CA SER A 375 -10.79 3.12 10.52
C SER A 375 -11.60 4.31 11.00
N LEU A 376 -12.72 4.56 10.36
CA LEU A 376 -13.73 5.52 10.81
C LEU A 376 -14.47 5.05 12.07
N ARG A 377 -14.25 3.81 12.50
CA ARG A 377 -14.83 3.25 13.72
C ARG A 377 -13.92 3.53 14.90
N ARG A 378 -14.34 4.42 15.78
CA ARG A 378 -13.60 4.82 16.99
C ARG A 378 -13.42 3.71 18.03
N ASP A 379 -14.22 2.64 17.98
CA ASP A 379 -14.12 1.47 18.84
C ASP A 379 -12.98 0.51 18.45
N LEU A 380 -12.41 0.70 17.28
CA LEU A 380 -11.32 -0.14 16.77
C LEU A 380 -9.97 0.56 16.92
N LYS A 381 -9.53 0.73 18.17
CA LYS A 381 -8.18 1.28 18.43
C LYS A 381 -7.19 0.15 18.55
N PRO A 382 -6.19 0.08 17.70
CA PRO A 382 -5.09 -0.86 17.86
C PRO A 382 -4.23 -0.52 19.08
N PRO A 383 -3.57 -1.52 19.66
CA PRO A 383 -2.73 -1.34 20.83
C PRO A 383 -1.33 -0.79 20.50
N TYR A 384 -1.05 -0.40 19.26
CA TYR A 384 0.28 0.05 18.86
C TYR A 384 0.35 1.51 18.45
N PRO A 385 1.57 2.01 18.26
CA PRO A 385 1.80 3.38 17.84
C PRO A 385 1.03 3.77 16.57
N VAL A 386 0.72 5.03 16.46
CA VAL A 386 -0.13 5.58 15.38
C VAL A 386 0.38 5.33 13.96
N TYR A 387 1.68 5.16 13.77
CA TYR A 387 2.24 4.83 12.45
C TYR A 387 1.88 3.41 11.97
N ALA A 388 1.35 2.55 12.83
CA ALA A 388 0.77 1.28 12.44
C ALA A 388 -0.62 1.42 11.79
N ALA A 389 -1.09 2.64 11.59
CA ALA A 389 -2.42 2.98 11.08
C ALA A 389 -2.75 2.33 9.73
N ALA A 390 -1.74 2.05 8.94
CA ALA A 390 -1.89 1.48 7.63
C ALA A 390 -2.05 -0.04 7.59
N TRP A 391 -2.07 -0.67 8.75
CA TRP A 391 -1.89 -2.11 8.91
C TRP A 391 -2.86 -3.00 8.20
N ASP A 392 -4.07 -2.61 8.09
CA ASP A 392 -5.11 -3.40 7.49
C ASP A 392 -5.47 -2.94 6.07
N ASN A 393 -4.61 -2.17 5.45
CA ASN A 393 -4.72 -1.83 4.06
C ASN A 393 -4.01 -2.88 3.20
N GLU A 394 -4.59 -3.26 2.08
CA GLU A 394 -4.01 -4.23 1.14
C GLU A 394 -2.62 -3.82 0.64
N TYR A 395 -2.29 -2.53 0.68
CA TYR A 395 -1.01 -1.98 0.23
C TYR A 395 0.09 -1.94 1.29
N ILE A 396 -0.15 -2.48 2.45
CA ILE A 396 0.88 -2.57 3.51
C ILE A 396 2.15 -3.30 3.04
N TRP A 397 1.99 -4.28 2.15
CA TRP A 397 3.06 -5.05 1.51
C TRP A 397 3.99 -4.21 0.67
N LYS A 398 3.55 -3.06 0.22
CA LYS A 398 4.29 -2.15 -0.63
C LYS A 398 5.22 -1.24 0.16
N GLY A 399 5.38 -1.52 1.44
CA GLY A 399 6.48 -1.03 2.26
C GLY A 399 6.23 0.27 2.99
N SER A 400 5.03 0.86 2.99
CA SER A 400 4.72 2.03 3.79
C SER A 400 3.63 1.76 4.81
N LEU A 401 3.94 1.98 6.07
CA LEU A 401 2.98 1.99 7.16
C LEU A 401 2.22 3.31 7.27
N LEU A 402 2.78 4.36 6.69
CA LEU A 402 2.23 5.71 6.79
C LEU A 402 1.33 6.05 5.62
N GLN A 403 1.56 5.41 4.46
CA GLN A 403 0.90 5.79 3.22
C GLN A 403 0.63 4.60 2.31
N PRO A 404 -0.28 3.72 2.66
CA PRO A 404 -0.48 2.48 1.93
C PRO A 404 -1.11 2.65 0.56
N ASP A 405 -1.96 3.64 0.33
CA ASP A 405 -2.76 3.76 -0.90
C ASP A 405 -2.89 5.18 -1.47
N GLY A 406 -2.24 6.15 -0.85
CA GLY A 406 -2.04 7.48 -1.42
C GLY A 406 -3.16 8.51 -1.20
N TRP A 407 -4.33 8.17 -0.73
CA TRP A 407 -5.43 9.13 -0.57
C TRP A 407 -5.87 9.35 0.88
N LEU A 408 -5.74 8.35 1.75
CA LEU A 408 -5.70 8.50 3.20
C LEU A 408 -4.34 8.06 3.72
N SER A 409 -3.33 8.56 3.08
CA SER A 409 -1.92 8.25 3.32
C SER A 409 -1.40 8.78 4.63
N ARG A 410 -2.22 9.56 5.32
CA ARG A 410 -1.90 10.17 6.59
C ARG A 410 -2.79 9.61 7.68
N ILE A 411 -2.36 9.76 8.90
CA ILE A 411 -3.12 9.31 10.06
C ILE A 411 -4.40 10.14 10.13
N VAL A 412 -5.54 9.47 10.11
CA VAL A 412 -6.83 10.09 10.38
C VAL A 412 -6.92 10.39 11.87
N VAL A 413 -7.00 11.66 12.21
CA VAL A 413 -7.06 12.10 13.61
C VAL A 413 -8.48 12.26 14.10
N ASP A 414 -9.44 12.51 13.18
CA ASP A 414 -10.84 12.63 13.54
C ASP A 414 -11.76 12.31 12.36
N VAL A 415 -13.01 11.88 12.65
CA VAL A 415 -14.03 11.57 11.67
C VAL A 415 -15.40 12.02 12.13
N ALA A 416 -16.25 12.40 11.16
CA ALA A 416 -17.61 12.83 11.40
C ALA A 416 -18.57 12.28 10.35
N ALA A 417 -19.79 11.94 10.78
CA ALA A 417 -20.84 11.44 9.91
C ALA A 417 -22.14 12.21 10.14
N PRO A 418 -22.75 12.81 9.11
CA PRO A 418 -24.10 13.38 9.22
C PRO A 418 -25.13 12.29 9.51
N SER A 419 -26.02 12.51 10.46
CA SER A 419 -27.02 11.50 10.82
C SER A 419 -28.10 11.26 9.75
N GLU A 420 -28.31 12.22 8.84
CA GLU A 420 -29.27 12.08 7.73
C GLU A 420 -28.80 11.16 6.61
N ASP A 421 -27.50 11.01 6.42
CA ASP A 421 -26.94 10.18 5.34
C ASP A 421 -25.68 9.46 5.80
N PRO A 422 -25.81 8.18 6.19
CA PRO A 422 -24.66 7.37 6.63
C PRO A 422 -23.64 7.06 5.52
N MET A 423 -23.98 7.36 4.26
CA MET A 423 -23.07 7.22 3.13
C MET A 423 -22.11 8.41 3.00
N VAL A 424 -22.37 9.50 3.69
CA VAL A 424 -21.47 10.65 3.73
C VAL A 424 -20.63 10.62 5.00
N LEU A 425 -19.33 10.70 4.84
CA LEU A 425 -18.35 10.76 5.92
C LEU A 425 -17.34 11.88 5.65
N TYR A 426 -16.84 12.47 6.71
CA TYR A 426 -15.73 13.40 6.68
C TYR A 426 -14.60 12.86 7.55
N ALA A 427 -13.37 13.07 7.13
CA ALA A 427 -12.17 12.68 7.87
C ALA A 427 -11.16 13.83 7.87
N VAL A 428 -10.40 13.96 8.95
CA VAL A 428 -9.27 14.91 9.07
C VAL A 428 -8.00 14.11 9.31
N ASP A 429 -6.93 14.45 8.61
CA ASP A 429 -5.62 13.85 8.83
C ASP A 429 -4.73 14.67 9.78
N GLU A 430 -3.56 14.12 10.13
CA GLU A 430 -2.61 14.73 11.06
C GLU A 430 -2.00 16.05 10.58
N VAL A 431 -2.16 16.42 9.31
CA VAL A 431 -1.73 17.72 8.78
C VAL A 431 -2.88 18.70 8.64
N GLY A 432 -4.11 18.27 8.96
CA GLY A 432 -5.30 19.09 8.97
C GLY A 432 -6.03 19.18 7.63
N ASP A 433 -5.73 18.28 6.68
CA ASP A 433 -6.49 18.17 5.44
C ASP A 433 -7.82 17.44 5.68
N ILE A 434 -8.89 17.91 5.06
CA ILE A 434 -10.23 17.33 5.21
C ILE A 434 -10.60 16.55 3.95
N TYR A 435 -11.06 15.32 4.15
CA TYR A 435 -11.57 14.43 3.11
C TYR A 435 -13.08 14.18 3.30
N LYS A 436 -13.75 13.90 2.18
CA LYS A 436 -15.18 13.55 2.17
C LYS A 436 -15.39 12.26 1.37
N SER A 437 -16.10 11.30 1.97
CA SER A 437 -16.65 10.14 1.28
C SER A 437 -18.14 10.37 0.99
N ARG A 438 -18.63 9.70 -0.07
CA ARG A 438 -20.05 9.69 -0.47
C ARG A 438 -20.61 8.29 -0.65
N ASP A 439 -19.85 7.28 -0.32
CA ASP A 439 -20.19 5.87 -0.45
C ASP A 439 -20.07 5.08 0.87
N GLY A 440 -20.09 5.80 2.01
CA GLY A 440 -19.93 5.21 3.32
C GLY A 440 -18.52 4.67 3.59
N ALA A 441 -17.52 5.23 2.91
CA ALA A 441 -16.14 4.75 2.90
C ALA A 441 -15.98 3.32 2.32
N ALA A 442 -16.93 2.88 1.49
CA ALA A 442 -16.93 1.54 0.91
C ALA A 442 -15.83 1.35 -0.12
N THR A 443 -15.42 2.44 -0.79
CA THR A 443 -14.35 2.39 -1.79
C THR A 443 -13.33 3.50 -1.57
N ARG A 444 -12.10 3.23 -2.04
CA ARG A 444 -11.03 4.22 -2.11
C ARG A 444 -11.46 5.45 -2.92
N ASP A 445 -12.07 5.23 -4.08
CA ASP A 445 -12.51 6.29 -4.97
C ASP A 445 -13.72 7.08 -4.44
N GLY A 446 -14.36 6.61 -3.39
CA GLY A 446 -15.41 7.32 -2.65
C GLY A 446 -14.89 8.53 -1.89
N TRP A 447 -13.61 8.54 -1.51
CA TRP A 447 -13.00 9.65 -0.79
C TRP A 447 -12.40 10.70 -1.73
N ARG A 448 -12.62 11.96 -1.40
CA ARG A 448 -12.02 13.10 -2.11
C ARG A 448 -11.59 14.16 -1.11
N PRO A 449 -10.42 14.78 -1.29
CA PRO A 449 -10.07 15.98 -0.52
C PRO A 449 -11.11 17.06 -0.79
N LEU A 450 -11.38 17.88 0.21
CA LEU A 450 -12.21 19.07 0.01
C LEU A 450 -11.43 20.12 -0.77
N ASP A 451 -12.09 20.76 -1.74
CA ASP A 451 -11.50 21.84 -2.53
C ASP A 451 -11.26 23.13 -1.71
N ALA A 452 -12.02 23.29 -0.63
CA ALA A 452 -11.91 24.43 0.27
C ALA A 452 -11.71 23.97 1.71
N HIS A 453 -10.71 24.57 2.38
CA HIS A 453 -10.39 24.33 3.77
C HIS A 453 -10.67 25.56 4.63
N PRO A 454 -11.02 25.38 5.92
CA PRO A 454 -11.00 26.49 6.85
C PRO A 454 -9.54 26.99 7.02
N PRO A 455 -9.34 28.26 7.39
CA PRO A 455 -8.01 28.77 7.71
C PRO A 455 -7.37 28.01 8.89
N GLY A 456 -6.06 27.76 8.78
CA GLY A 456 -5.30 27.08 9.83
C GLY A 456 -5.39 25.55 9.77
N HIS A 457 -4.59 24.91 10.61
CA HIS A 457 -4.55 23.46 10.72
C HIS A 457 -5.80 22.93 11.44
N VAL A 458 -6.53 22.03 10.81
CA VAL A 458 -7.74 21.40 11.38
C VAL A 458 -7.32 20.29 12.34
N ARG A 459 -7.90 20.32 13.56
CA ARG A 459 -7.58 19.36 14.63
C ARG A 459 -8.70 18.38 14.89
N ALA A 460 -9.94 18.85 14.74
CA ALA A 460 -11.12 18.03 14.93
C ALA A 460 -12.24 18.50 14.00
N ILE A 461 -13.14 17.59 13.68
CA ILE A 461 -14.27 17.83 12.80
C ILE A 461 -15.51 17.15 13.37
N ASP A 462 -16.68 17.80 13.23
CA ASP A 462 -17.96 17.14 13.44
C ASP A 462 -18.96 17.52 12.36
N ALA A 463 -19.98 16.69 12.16
CA ALA A 463 -20.97 16.88 11.12
C ALA A 463 -22.38 16.98 11.72
N GLY A 464 -23.11 17.99 11.31
CA GLY A 464 -24.49 18.18 11.69
C GLY A 464 -25.43 17.11 11.13
N PRO A 465 -26.71 17.09 11.57
CA PRO A 465 -27.67 16.11 11.08
C PRO A 465 -27.85 16.18 9.57
N ARG A 466 -27.71 17.37 9.00
CA ARG A 466 -27.76 17.57 7.54
C ARG A 466 -26.40 17.40 6.89
N VAL A 467 -26.34 16.67 5.79
CA VAL A 467 -25.13 16.37 5.00
C VAL A 467 -24.26 17.61 4.68
N ARG A 468 -24.85 18.81 4.72
CA ARG A 468 -24.14 20.06 4.38
C ARG A 468 -23.55 20.81 5.57
N MET A 469 -23.87 20.39 6.79
CA MET A 469 -23.38 21.05 8.01
C MET A 469 -22.15 20.37 8.53
N VAL A 470 -21.02 21.06 8.50
CA VAL A 470 -19.73 20.57 8.97
C VAL A 470 -19.07 21.62 9.87
N TYR A 471 -18.48 21.19 10.95
CA TYR A 471 -17.82 22.01 11.95
C TYR A 471 -16.37 21.59 12.11
N ALA A 472 -15.49 22.56 12.31
CA ALA A 472 -14.06 22.32 12.44
C ALA A 472 -13.43 23.14 13.58
N ALA A 473 -12.60 22.51 14.38
CA ALA A 473 -11.69 23.14 15.33
C ALA A 473 -10.33 23.31 14.65
N CYS A 474 -9.89 24.56 14.46
CA CYS A 474 -8.67 24.90 13.74
C CYS A 474 -7.73 25.73 14.62
N ASP A 475 -6.45 25.79 14.28
CA ASP A 475 -5.45 26.57 15.06
C ASP A 475 -5.81 28.06 15.19
N ASP A 476 -6.55 28.63 14.25
CA ASP A 476 -6.96 30.03 14.26
C ASP A 476 -8.37 30.29 14.83
N GLY A 477 -9.07 29.22 15.23
CA GLY A 477 -10.42 29.30 15.78
C GLY A 477 -11.36 28.20 15.34
N PHE A 478 -12.64 28.38 15.61
CA PHE A 478 -13.69 27.45 15.22
C PHE A 478 -14.37 27.89 13.94
N HIS A 479 -14.63 26.95 13.06
CA HIS A 479 -15.21 27.20 11.74
C HIS A 479 -16.41 26.30 11.47
N MET A 480 -17.31 26.76 10.61
CA MET A 480 -18.40 25.95 10.11
C MET A 480 -18.58 26.10 8.60
N SER A 481 -19.05 25.04 7.99
CA SER A 481 -19.54 25.01 6.62
C SER A 481 -21.03 24.64 6.60
N ALA A 482 -21.83 25.40 5.83
CA ALA A 482 -23.23 25.07 5.52
C ALA A 482 -23.35 24.49 4.09
N THR A 483 -22.25 24.25 3.43
CA THR A 483 -22.17 23.83 2.02
C THR A 483 -21.49 22.47 1.84
N GLY A 484 -21.32 21.69 2.94
CA GLY A 484 -20.68 20.40 2.91
C GLY A 484 -19.17 20.47 2.67
N GLY A 485 -18.53 21.55 3.17
CA GLY A 485 -17.10 21.79 3.04
C GLY A 485 -16.69 22.68 1.87
N ALA A 486 -17.63 23.11 1.01
CA ALA A 486 -17.28 23.96 -0.14
C ALA A 486 -16.96 25.42 0.25
N THR A 487 -17.48 25.90 1.35
CA THR A 487 -17.18 27.23 1.92
C THR A 487 -17.16 27.17 3.43
N TRP A 488 -16.29 27.95 4.06
CA TRP A 488 -16.12 28.00 5.50
C TRP A 488 -16.27 29.40 6.05
N ARG A 489 -16.81 29.51 7.26
CA ARG A 489 -16.89 30.78 7.99
C ARG A 489 -16.45 30.57 9.43
N ARG A 490 -15.81 31.56 10.02
CA ARG A 490 -15.41 31.55 11.42
C ARG A 490 -16.64 31.71 12.33
N MET A 491 -16.63 30.95 13.42
CA MET A 491 -17.64 30.99 14.46
C MET A 491 -17.23 31.94 15.59
N PRO A 492 -18.15 32.70 16.19
CA PRO A 492 -17.83 33.67 17.24
C PRO A 492 -17.72 33.03 18.64
N VAL A 493 -16.97 31.93 18.79
CA VAL A 493 -16.70 31.35 20.11
C VAL A 493 -15.86 32.32 20.92
N PRO A 494 -16.24 32.65 22.17
CA PRO A 494 -15.60 33.71 22.94
C PRO A 494 -14.34 33.25 23.65
N THR A 495 -13.45 32.57 22.92
CA THR A 495 -12.12 32.17 23.38
C THR A 495 -11.02 32.66 22.45
N ARG A 496 -9.84 32.88 22.98
CA ARG A 496 -8.59 33.11 22.23
C ARG A 496 -7.60 31.95 22.40
N ALA A 497 -7.94 30.98 23.24
CA ALA A 497 -7.13 29.80 23.42
C ALA A 497 -7.25 28.87 22.20
N ARG A 498 -6.29 28.01 22.06
CA ARG A 498 -6.21 27.07 20.95
C ARG A 498 -7.38 26.07 20.97
N PRO A 499 -8.13 25.95 19.90
CA PRO A 499 -9.15 24.90 19.75
C PRO A 499 -8.53 23.52 19.80
N THR A 500 -9.20 22.59 20.46
CA THR A 500 -8.78 21.19 20.58
C THR A 500 -9.81 20.21 20.06
N ASP A 501 -11.12 20.56 20.16
CA ASP A 501 -12.19 19.68 19.71
C ASP A 501 -13.47 20.47 19.42
N ILE A 502 -14.41 19.87 18.66
CA ILE A 502 -15.74 20.41 18.40
C ILE A 502 -16.73 19.26 18.26
N LEU A 503 -17.86 19.32 18.95
CA LEU A 503 -18.80 18.21 19.05
C LEU A 503 -20.25 18.71 19.06
N LEU A 504 -21.09 18.02 18.34
CA LEU A 504 -22.55 18.18 18.44
C LEU A 504 -23.11 17.26 19.52
N ASP A 505 -24.17 17.70 20.15
CA ASP A 505 -24.94 16.83 21.02
C ASP A 505 -25.67 15.77 20.16
N PRO A 506 -25.43 14.47 20.42
CA PRO A 506 -25.97 13.41 19.56
C PRO A 506 -27.53 13.31 19.63
N GLU A 507 -28.15 13.84 20.70
CA GLU A 507 -29.62 13.83 20.86
C GLU A 507 -30.25 15.17 20.50
N ASN A 508 -29.47 16.26 20.59
CA ASN A 508 -29.95 17.57 20.27
C ASN A 508 -28.96 18.30 19.32
N PRO A 509 -29.12 18.14 18.01
CA PRO A 509 -28.19 18.72 17.04
C PRO A 509 -28.21 20.27 17.01
N CYS A 510 -29.05 20.91 17.80
CA CYS A 510 -29.01 22.36 18.02
C CYS A 510 -27.96 22.75 19.08
N VAL A 511 -27.42 21.79 19.82
CA VAL A 511 -26.40 22.03 20.85
C VAL A 511 -25.03 21.66 20.31
N LEU A 512 -24.13 22.61 20.37
CA LEU A 512 -22.74 22.47 19.95
C LEU A 512 -21.79 22.76 21.12
N TYR A 513 -20.76 21.95 21.24
CA TYR A 513 -19.67 22.14 22.20
C TYR A 513 -18.38 22.48 21.45
N ALA A 514 -17.77 23.60 21.80
CA ALA A 514 -16.47 24.03 21.32
C ALA A 514 -15.45 23.88 22.47
N VAL A 515 -14.42 23.08 22.28
CA VAL A 515 -13.40 22.78 23.30
C VAL A 515 -12.11 23.49 22.93
N ALA A 516 -11.58 24.26 23.87
CA ALA A 516 -10.30 24.95 23.76
C ALA A 516 -9.45 24.71 25.01
N GLU A 517 -8.17 25.07 24.95
CA GLU A 517 -7.25 24.88 26.09
C GLU A 517 -7.70 25.61 27.36
N ASP A 518 -8.52 26.67 27.24
CA ASP A 518 -9.02 27.49 28.38
C ASP A 518 -10.43 27.08 28.84
N GLY A 519 -11.15 26.27 28.10
CA GLY A 519 -12.51 25.91 28.49
C GLY A 519 -13.31 25.10 27.50
N VAL A 520 -14.48 24.67 27.95
CA VAL A 520 -15.54 24.08 27.15
C VAL A 520 -16.66 25.11 27.03
N TRP A 521 -17.02 25.42 25.82
CA TRP A 521 -18.01 26.39 25.48
C TRP A 521 -19.23 25.70 24.84
N ARG A 522 -20.42 26.01 25.29
CA ARG A 522 -21.68 25.44 24.79
C ARG A 522 -22.52 26.53 24.12
N SER A 523 -23.09 26.21 22.98
CA SER A 523 -24.15 26.99 22.35
C SER A 523 -25.40 26.12 22.20
N ALA A 524 -26.60 26.68 22.48
CA ALA A 524 -27.86 25.98 22.38
C ALA A 524 -28.74 26.46 21.21
N ASP A 525 -28.31 27.46 20.47
CA ASP A 525 -29.10 28.11 19.38
C ASP A 525 -28.56 27.75 17.99
N PHE A 526 -27.98 26.59 17.84
CA PHE A 526 -27.24 26.21 16.65
C PHE A 526 -28.10 25.51 15.60
N GLY A 527 -29.38 25.78 15.50
CA GLY A 527 -30.21 24.99 14.60
C GLY A 527 -30.79 25.77 13.41
N GLU A 528 -31.48 26.87 13.63
CA GLU A 528 -32.24 27.51 12.54
C GLU A 528 -31.66 28.84 12.05
N LYS A 529 -30.84 29.52 12.82
CA LYS A 529 -30.36 30.87 12.50
C LYS A 529 -28.87 31.01 12.20
N PHE A 530 -28.13 29.92 12.17
CA PHE A 530 -26.69 29.89 11.81
C PHE A 530 -25.75 30.77 12.65
N ILE A 531 -26.19 31.25 13.80
CA ILE A 531 -25.42 32.17 14.62
C ILE A 531 -25.60 31.75 16.06
N GLY A 532 -24.68 30.97 16.58
CA GLY A 532 -24.52 30.80 18.01
C GLY A 532 -24.15 32.15 18.62
N GLU A 533 -25.17 33.01 18.88
CA GLU A 533 -24.94 34.32 19.49
C GLU A 533 -24.63 34.20 20.99
N LYS A 534 -24.98 33.06 21.58
CA LYS A 534 -24.79 32.84 23.02
C LYS A 534 -23.94 31.59 23.27
N TRP A 535 -22.76 31.84 23.73
CA TRP A 535 -21.85 30.82 24.22
C TRP A 535 -21.76 30.88 25.74
N GLU A 536 -21.94 29.75 26.39
CA GLU A 536 -21.80 29.56 27.82
C GLU A 536 -20.52 28.79 28.10
N CYS A 537 -19.66 29.31 28.96
CA CYS A 537 -18.49 28.59 29.44
C CYS A 537 -18.88 27.61 30.56
N LEU A 538 -18.81 26.31 30.28
CA LEU A 538 -19.22 25.27 31.21
C LEU A 538 -18.20 24.96 32.28
N THR A 539 -16.92 25.24 32.03
CA THR A 539 -15.85 24.73 32.87
C THR A 539 -15.23 25.75 33.77
N GLY A 540 -15.58 27.07 33.67
CA GLY A 540 -14.86 28.08 34.44
C GLY A 540 -13.34 27.85 34.38
N ALA A 541 -12.53 28.64 34.91
CA ALA A 541 -11.09 28.38 34.97
C ALA A 541 -10.77 27.12 35.81
N LEU A 542 -10.68 25.95 35.16
CA LEU A 542 -10.04 24.79 35.75
C LEU A 542 -8.51 25.05 35.72
N PRO A 543 -7.87 25.25 36.87
CA PRO A 543 -6.46 25.65 36.88
C PRO A 543 -5.57 24.54 36.35
N GLY A 544 -4.80 24.80 35.30
CA GLY A 544 -3.56 24.10 34.99
C GLY A 544 -3.63 22.73 34.35
N ALA A 545 -4.81 22.23 33.96
CA ALA A 545 -4.93 20.92 33.30
C ALA A 545 -4.97 21.06 31.78
N ARG A 546 -4.07 20.39 31.08
CA ARG A 546 -4.21 20.12 29.64
C ARG A 546 -5.31 19.08 29.45
N ARG A 547 -6.20 19.32 28.50
CA ARG A 547 -7.31 18.40 28.21
C ARG A 547 -6.92 17.52 27.04
N SER A 548 -7.01 16.21 27.23
CA SER A 548 -6.61 15.23 26.23
C SER A 548 -7.79 14.61 25.47
N ALA A 549 -8.99 14.59 26.03
CA ALA A 549 -10.18 14.09 25.34
C ALA A 549 -11.49 14.67 25.90
N PHE A 550 -12.50 14.77 25.03
CA PHE A 550 -13.82 15.25 25.38
C PHE A 550 -14.89 14.38 24.71
N ALA A 551 -15.97 14.08 25.43
CA ALA A 551 -17.09 13.32 24.89
C ALA A 551 -18.43 13.82 25.43
N VAL A 552 -19.47 13.79 24.60
CA VAL A 552 -20.87 14.03 24.99
C VAL A 552 -21.58 12.68 25.05
N GLY A 553 -22.12 12.34 26.21
CA GLY A 553 -22.81 11.06 26.41
C GLY A 553 -24.21 11.06 25.80
N PRO A 554 -24.65 9.96 25.14
CA PRO A 554 -26.05 9.77 24.79
C PRO A 554 -26.89 9.53 26.03
N GLY A 555 -28.11 10.03 26.05
CA GLY A 555 -29.08 9.86 27.15
C GLY A 555 -29.28 11.12 27.98
N THR A 556 -30.51 11.33 28.36
CA THR A 556 -31.07 12.50 29.05
C THR A 556 -30.09 13.52 29.59
N SER A 557 -30.03 14.64 28.89
CA SER A 557 -29.53 15.97 29.29
C SER A 557 -28.03 16.08 29.61
N GLY A 558 -27.23 16.38 28.57
CA GLY A 558 -26.05 17.24 28.75
C GLY A 558 -24.94 16.71 29.67
N ARG A 559 -24.72 15.41 29.72
CA ARG A 559 -23.54 14.86 30.38
C ARG A 559 -22.33 14.99 29.48
N VAL A 560 -21.41 15.78 29.95
CA VAL A 560 -20.12 16.04 29.30
C VAL A 560 -19.04 15.34 30.09
N TYR A 561 -18.19 14.58 29.44
CA TYR A 561 -17.05 13.91 30.00
C TYR A 561 -15.77 14.57 29.48
N ALA A 562 -14.87 14.92 30.36
CA ALA A 562 -13.55 15.44 29.98
C ALA A 562 -12.46 14.59 30.63
N VAL A 563 -11.44 14.21 29.89
CA VAL A 563 -10.21 13.66 30.41
C VAL A 563 -9.21 14.81 30.54
N LEU A 564 -8.65 14.97 31.73
CA LEU A 564 -7.68 16.01 32.07
C LEU A 564 -6.33 15.30 32.34
N ASP A 565 -5.28 15.77 31.68
CA ASP A 565 -3.90 15.35 31.93
C ASP A 565 -3.21 16.28 32.94
#